data_19ea4e2909a8955d2d865fa0e0fd1fc9
#
_entry.id   19ea4e2909a8955d2d865fa0e0fd1fc9
#
_cell.length_a   1.000
_cell.length_b   1.000
_cell.length_c   1.000
_cell.angle_alpha   90.00
_cell.angle_beta   90.00
_cell.angle_gamma   90.00
#
_symmetry.space_group_name_H-M   'P 1'
#
loop_
_entity.id
_entity.type
_entity.pdbx_description
1 polymer ?
#
loop_
_entity_poly.entity_id
_entity_poly.type
_entity_poly.pdbx_seq_one_letter_code
_entity_poly.pdbx_strand_id
1 'polypeptide(L)'
;MANRVRYFMRSLGHYFNPNRYLCPNCGGNNSSVVMKKYFVTQLHRCANCALMYRTPTETGRQNARYYNKFYKQGFTTEIPDDGKLAEYMENGFAGTGKDWGYYNRVLFNLGLRQQNKLLDYGCSWGYGSYQMQKSGFDVLAYDISCEKREFIRNKFHLPVIEDLDKFLQENRGEGQLDCFFMAHVLEHLPCPGNAFALAKKLLKPGGIIVSFTPNGCESARRIFPEWPKWWGEVHPNLIDDQFLNSVFSDCSSVIASKVDGRVQFADRPGMIYLDNLQGAELMFAARVN
;
A
#
# COMPACT_ATOMS: atom_id res chain seq x y z
N MET A 1 -6.52 14.81 23.24
CA MET A 1 -6.14 13.98 24.41
C MET A 1 -6.79 12.58 24.34
N ALA A 2 -8.07 12.44 24.07
CA ALA A 2 -8.80 11.15 24.00
C ALA A 2 -8.18 10.10 23.06
N ASN A 3 -7.72 10.49 21.86
CA ASN A 3 -7.11 9.56 20.91
C ASN A 3 -5.78 8.96 21.40
N ARG A 4 -4.98 9.72 22.14
CA ARG A 4 -3.70 9.21 22.69
C ARG A 4 -3.92 8.22 23.84
N VAL A 5 -4.91 8.48 24.70
CA VAL A 5 -5.28 7.57 25.80
C VAL A 5 -5.84 6.26 25.22
N ARG A 6 -6.71 6.34 24.22
CA ARG A 6 -7.27 5.15 23.53
C ARG A 6 -6.15 4.31 22.91
N TYR A 7 -5.22 4.95 22.19
CA TYR A 7 -4.06 4.27 21.60
C TYR A 7 -3.19 3.59 22.66
N PHE A 8 -2.92 4.27 23.78
CA PHE A 8 -2.16 3.72 24.88
C PHE A 8 -2.83 2.47 25.47
N MET A 9 -4.11 2.56 25.83
CA MET A 9 -4.87 1.44 26.40
C MET A 9 -4.98 0.25 25.43
N ARG A 10 -5.18 0.53 24.14
CA ARG A 10 -5.20 -0.51 23.12
C ARG A 10 -3.84 -1.19 22.98
N SER A 11 -2.76 -0.41 22.94
CA SER A 11 -1.40 -0.95 22.88
C SER A 11 -1.05 -1.83 24.08
N LEU A 12 -1.50 -1.47 25.30
CA LEU A 12 -1.37 -2.33 26.47
C LEU A 12 -2.10 -3.67 26.27
N GLY A 13 -3.30 -3.66 25.68
CA GLY A 13 -4.03 -4.89 25.36
C GLY A 13 -3.27 -5.85 24.45
N HIS A 14 -2.42 -5.35 23.57
CA HIS A 14 -1.61 -6.19 22.67
C HIS A 14 -0.43 -6.89 23.38
N TYR A 15 -0.05 -6.46 24.59
CA TYR A 15 0.96 -7.16 25.38
C TYR A 15 0.53 -8.58 25.83
N PHE A 16 -0.77 -8.87 25.80
CA PHE A 16 -1.29 -10.22 26.05
C PHE A 16 -1.15 -11.15 24.83
N ASN A 17 -0.78 -10.65 23.66
CA ASN A 17 -0.46 -11.48 22.51
C ASN A 17 0.91 -12.16 22.74
N PRO A 18 0.99 -13.52 22.79
CA PRO A 18 2.27 -14.22 22.97
C PRO A 18 3.25 -13.96 21.83
N ASN A 19 2.74 -13.68 20.63
CA ASN A 19 3.52 -13.42 19.42
C ASN A 19 3.81 -11.93 19.18
N ARG A 20 3.61 -11.07 20.19
CA ARG A 20 3.65 -9.60 20.07
C ARG A 20 4.96 -9.01 19.56
N TYR A 21 6.03 -9.78 19.55
CA TYR A 21 7.36 -9.36 19.06
C TYR A 21 7.78 -10.08 17.78
N LEU A 22 7.02 -11.06 17.31
CA LEU A 22 7.33 -11.74 16.05
C LEU A 22 7.10 -10.79 14.87
N CYS A 23 7.98 -10.90 13.89
CA CYS A 23 7.80 -10.18 12.64
C CYS A 23 6.50 -10.63 11.95
N PRO A 24 5.58 -9.72 11.65
CA PRO A 24 4.29 -10.10 11.07
C PRO A 24 4.42 -10.61 9.62
N ASN A 25 5.54 -10.33 8.97
CA ASN A 25 5.79 -10.73 7.58
C ASN A 25 6.41 -12.14 7.47
N CYS A 26 7.46 -12.43 8.24
CA CYS A 26 8.20 -13.70 8.10
C CYS A 26 8.16 -14.57 9.35
N GLY A 27 7.49 -14.15 10.44
CA GLY A 27 7.45 -14.89 11.71
C GLY A 27 8.76 -14.88 12.51
N GLY A 28 9.80 -14.21 12.03
CA GLY A 28 11.10 -14.16 12.70
C GLY A 28 11.02 -13.48 14.07
N ASN A 29 11.78 -13.98 15.03
CA ASN A 29 11.86 -13.47 16.41
C ASN A 29 13.08 -12.59 16.68
N ASN A 30 13.99 -12.46 15.74
CA ASN A 30 15.18 -11.63 15.86
C ASN A 30 14.91 -10.27 15.21
N SER A 31 14.98 -9.21 16.02
CA SER A 31 14.75 -7.85 15.57
C SER A 31 15.48 -6.83 16.44
N SER A 32 15.80 -5.68 15.89
CA SER A 32 16.40 -4.54 16.59
C SER A 32 15.42 -3.39 16.74
N VAL A 33 15.50 -2.65 17.84
CA VAL A 33 14.67 -1.47 18.09
C VAL A 33 15.20 -0.30 17.26
N VAL A 34 14.37 0.24 16.38
CA VAL A 34 14.66 1.45 15.58
C VAL A 34 14.25 2.71 16.32
N MET A 35 13.07 2.67 16.97
CA MET A 35 12.51 3.82 17.67
C MET A 35 11.50 3.38 18.74
N LYS A 36 11.36 4.19 19.80
CA LYS A 36 10.35 4.03 20.86
C LYS A 36 9.32 5.15 20.81
N LYS A 37 8.06 4.86 21.13
CA LYS A 37 6.97 5.82 21.11
C LYS A 37 6.01 5.59 22.28
N TYR A 38 5.73 6.66 23.03
CA TYR A 38 4.77 6.66 24.15
C TYR A 38 5.02 5.59 25.23
N PHE A 39 6.26 5.13 25.43
CA PHE A 39 6.69 4.08 26.36
C PHE A 39 6.09 2.67 26.11
N VAL A 40 5.01 2.57 25.35
CA VAL A 40 4.25 1.31 25.14
C VAL A 40 4.38 0.75 23.75
N THR A 41 4.96 1.46 22.80
CA THR A 41 5.16 0.98 21.42
C THR A 41 6.58 1.22 20.97
N GLN A 42 7.07 0.30 20.17
CA GLN A 42 8.39 0.36 19.55
C GLN A 42 8.27 0.02 18.07
N LEU A 43 9.09 0.66 17.27
CA LEU A 43 9.33 0.26 15.88
C LEU A 43 10.53 -0.67 15.88
N HIS A 44 10.36 -1.89 15.41
CA HIS A 44 11.40 -2.89 15.27
C HIS A 44 11.75 -3.11 13.81
N ARG A 45 13.01 -3.42 13.53
CA ARG A 45 13.46 -3.93 12.23
C ARG A 45 13.74 -5.42 12.36
N CYS A 46 13.08 -6.21 11.52
CA CYS A 46 13.32 -7.66 11.45
C CYS A 46 14.71 -7.96 10.89
N ALA A 47 15.46 -8.83 11.54
CA ALA A 47 16.78 -9.25 11.05
C ALA A 47 16.69 -10.16 9.81
N ASN A 48 15.56 -10.86 9.61
CA ASN A 48 15.40 -11.82 8.52
C ASN A 48 14.93 -11.17 7.21
N CYS A 49 13.88 -10.31 7.27
CA CYS A 49 13.28 -9.73 6.07
C CYS A 49 13.35 -8.20 6.04
N ALA A 50 14.03 -7.56 6.98
CA ALA A 50 14.22 -6.12 7.11
C ALA A 50 12.93 -5.30 7.32
N LEU A 51 11.72 -5.89 7.36
CA LEU A 51 10.50 -5.14 7.62
C LEU A 51 10.62 -4.34 8.92
N MET A 52 10.28 -3.07 8.86
CA MET A 52 10.03 -2.27 10.05
C MET A 52 8.56 -2.39 10.47
N TYR A 53 8.35 -2.84 11.71
CA TYR A 53 7.01 -3.10 12.23
C TYR A 53 6.86 -2.63 13.66
N ARG A 54 5.66 -2.24 14.01
CA ARG A 54 5.31 -1.80 15.35
C ARG A 54 5.16 -3.00 16.29
N THR A 55 5.71 -2.89 17.49
CA THR A 55 5.46 -3.80 18.60
C THR A 55 4.78 -3.06 19.76
N PRO A 56 3.91 -3.73 20.55
CA PRO A 56 3.41 -5.09 20.35
C PRO A 56 2.58 -5.21 19.06
N THR A 57 2.71 -6.34 18.36
CA THR A 57 1.95 -6.61 17.13
C THR A 57 0.50 -6.97 17.42
N GLU A 58 -0.37 -6.66 16.48
CA GLU A 58 -1.78 -7.03 16.51
C GLU A 58 -1.98 -8.40 15.85
N THR A 59 -3.01 -9.12 16.28
CA THR A 59 -3.48 -10.28 15.53
C THR A 59 -4.28 -9.83 14.30
N GLY A 60 -4.38 -10.67 13.27
CA GLY A 60 -5.19 -10.36 12.09
C GLY A 60 -6.65 -10.01 12.43
N ARG A 61 -7.25 -10.69 13.45
CA ARG A 61 -8.59 -10.38 13.94
C ARG A 61 -8.69 -9.00 14.59
N GLN A 62 -7.70 -8.60 15.36
CA GLN A 62 -7.65 -7.27 16.00
C GLN A 62 -7.52 -6.17 14.95
N ASN A 63 -6.69 -6.38 13.94
CA ASN A 63 -6.51 -5.47 12.84
C ASN A 63 -7.81 -5.31 12.03
N ALA A 64 -8.41 -6.41 11.57
CA ALA A 64 -9.69 -6.38 10.84
C ALA A 64 -10.79 -5.67 11.63
N ARG A 65 -10.91 -5.94 12.95
CA ARG A 65 -11.88 -5.25 13.82
C ARG A 65 -11.61 -3.75 13.92
N TYR A 66 -10.34 -3.35 13.91
CA TYR A 66 -9.97 -1.94 13.94
C TYR A 66 -10.41 -1.23 12.67
N TYR A 67 -10.08 -1.80 11.50
CA TYR A 67 -10.46 -1.22 10.21
C TYR A 67 -11.98 -1.14 10.05
N ASN A 68 -12.71 -2.19 10.38
CA ASN A 68 -14.17 -2.20 10.26
C ASN A 68 -14.88 -1.22 11.21
N LYS A 69 -14.31 -0.97 12.39
CA LYS A 69 -15.01 -0.17 13.43
C LYS A 69 -14.51 1.26 13.59
N PHE A 70 -13.21 1.49 13.39
CA PHE A 70 -12.56 2.74 13.79
C PHE A 70 -11.90 3.51 12.64
N TYR A 71 -11.62 2.86 11.52
CA TYR A 71 -10.98 3.50 10.38
C TYR A 71 -12.00 4.18 9.45
N LYS A 72 -12.87 5.01 10.06
CA LYS A 72 -13.79 5.88 9.32
C LYS A 72 -13.23 7.29 9.08
N GLN A 73 -12.06 7.59 9.60
CA GLN A 73 -11.51 8.96 9.69
C GLN A 73 -10.10 9.07 9.10
N GLY A 74 -9.94 8.72 7.84
CA GLY A 74 -8.76 9.14 7.08
C GLY A 74 -9.15 10.17 6.04
N PHE A 75 -8.40 11.23 5.87
CA PHE A 75 -8.65 12.32 4.91
C PHE A 75 -8.94 11.83 3.49
N THR A 76 -8.45 10.64 3.14
CA THR A 76 -8.63 10.00 1.83
C THR A 76 -9.68 8.91 1.81
N THR A 77 -10.23 8.50 2.97
CA THR A 77 -11.10 7.31 3.09
C THR A 77 -12.58 7.62 3.23
N GLU A 78 -12.96 8.87 3.47
CA GLU A 78 -14.37 9.24 3.55
C GLU A 78 -15.00 9.25 2.16
N ILE A 79 -16.13 8.57 2.07
CA ILE A 79 -16.99 8.63 0.88
C ILE A 79 -17.58 10.04 0.81
N PRO A 80 -17.40 10.77 -0.29
CA PRO A 80 -17.99 12.10 -0.43
C PRO A 80 -19.51 12.02 -0.57
N ASP A 81 -20.21 13.07 -0.15
CA ASP A 81 -21.59 13.28 -0.56
C ASP A 81 -21.69 13.62 -2.06
N ASP A 82 -22.90 13.62 -2.61
CA ASP A 82 -23.12 13.84 -4.04
C ASP A 82 -22.65 15.23 -4.51
N GLY A 83 -22.79 16.26 -3.67
CA GLY A 83 -22.32 17.61 -3.98
C GLY A 83 -20.80 17.68 -4.07
N LYS A 84 -20.11 17.08 -3.11
CA LYS A 84 -18.64 17.04 -3.10
C LYS A 84 -18.10 16.17 -4.23
N LEU A 85 -18.77 15.06 -4.53
CA LEU A 85 -18.41 14.22 -5.67
C LEU A 85 -18.52 15.00 -6.99
N ALA A 86 -19.62 15.74 -7.19
CA ALA A 86 -19.82 16.58 -8.38
C ALA A 86 -18.70 17.62 -8.52
N GLU A 87 -18.32 18.30 -7.43
CA GLU A 87 -17.18 19.24 -7.39
C GLU A 87 -15.86 18.58 -7.82
N TYR A 88 -15.57 17.37 -7.32
CA TYR A 88 -14.37 16.64 -7.74
C TYR A 88 -14.40 16.27 -9.22
N MET A 89 -15.54 15.82 -9.72
CA MET A 89 -15.69 15.36 -11.11
C MET A 89 -15.65 16.51 -12.11
N GLU A 90 -16.16 17.70 -11.76
CA GLU A 90 -16.16 18.88 -12.61
C GLU A 90 -14.74 19.25 -13.08
N ASN A 91 -13.76 19.16 -12.17
CA ASN A 91 -12.36 19.48 -12.45
C ASN A 91 -11.51 18.22 -12.72
N GLY A 92 -12.13 17.05 -12.94
CA GLY A 92 -11.40 15.79 -13.11
C GLY A 92 -10.45 15.47 -11.95
N PHE A 93 -10.80 15.88 -10.74
CA PHE A 93 -10.00 15.78 -9.50
C PHE A 93 -8.72 16.65 -9.46
N ALA A 94 -8.41 17.40 -10.52
CA ALA A 94 -7.18 18.17 -10.63
C ALA A 94 -7.04 19.20 -9.50
N GLY A 95 -5.82 19.30 -8.94
CA GLY A 95 -5.49 20.24 -7.87
C GLY A 95 -6.08 19.93 -6.50
N THR A 96 -6.74 18.79 -6.34
CA THR A 96 -7.30 18.33 -5.05
C THR A 96 -6.40 17.29 -4.40
N GLY A 97 -6.63 17.00 -3.12
CA GLY A 97 -5.97 15.86 -2.44
C GLY A 97 -6.38 14.48 -2.99
N LYS A 98 -7.20 14.41 -4.04
CA LYS A 98 -7.66 13.23 -4.76
C LYS A 98 -7.15 13.19 -6.20
N ASP A 99 -6.29 14.11 -6.59
CA ASP A 99 -5.67 14.15 -7.91
C ASP A 99 -4.68 13.00 -8.09
N TRP A 100 -4.94 12.13 -9.04
CA TRP A 100 -4.10 10.98 -9.38
C TRP A 100 -3.29 11.17 -10.68
N GLY A 101 -3.23 12.39 -11.17
CA GLY A 101 -2.46 12.71 -12.37
C GLY A 101 -0.99 12.29 -12.28
N TYR A 102 -0.37 12.42 -11.09
CA TYR A 102 1.00 11.94 -10.87
C TYR A 102 1.10 10.41 -10.97
N TYR A 103 0.26 9.66 -10.28
CA TYR A 103 0.27 8.19 -10.31
C TYR A 103 0.04 7.64 -11.71
N ASN A 104 -0.90 8.22 -12.46
CA ASN A 104 -1.14 7.84 -13.86
C ASN A 104 0.09 8.08 -14.74
N ARG A 105 0.78 9.22 -14.60
CA ARG A 105 2.02 9.47 -15.32
C ARG A 105 3.11 8.46 -14.96
N VAL A 106 3.23 8.09 -13.68
CA VAL A 106 4.21 7.07 -13.26
C VAL A 106 3.89 5.72 -13.90
N LEU A 107 2.63 5.29 -13.97
CA LEU A 107 2.24 4.04 -14.64
C LEU A 107 2.68 4.04 -16.12
N PHE A 108 2.45 5.13 -16.85
CA PHE A 108 2.93 5.25 -18.23
C PHE A 108 4.48 5.28 -18.31
N ASN A 109 5.13 5.95 -17.37
CA ASN A 109 6.60 5.99 -17.30
C ASN A 109 7.23 4.61 -17.04
N LEU A 110 6.53 3.73 -16.29
CA LEU A 110 6.91 2.34 -16.07
C LEU A 110 6.65 1.44 -17.29
N GLY A 111 6.11 1.98 -18.38
CA GLY A 111 5.89 1.27 -19.65
C GLY A 111 4.50 0.69 -19.82
N LEU A 112 3.58 0.89 -18.87
CA LEU A 112 2.18 0.54 -19.06
C LEU A 112 1.54 1.40 -20.15
N ARG A 113 0.53 0.86 -20.81
CA ARG A 113 -0.17 1.48 -21.94
C ARG A 113 -1.66 1.47 -21.71
N GLN A 114 -2.39 2.25 -22.47
CA GLN A 114 -3.85 2.16 -22.51
C GLN A 114 -4.28 0.70 -22.79
N GLN A 115 -5.41 0.30 -22.22
CA GLN A 115 -5.97 -1.05 -22.25
C GLN A 115 -5.18 -2.10 -21.45
N ASN A 116 -4.03 -1.77 -20.84
CA ASN A 116 -3.44 -2.67 -19.85
C ASN A 116 -4.42 -2.89 -18.70
N LYS A 117 -4.52 -4.14 -18.25
CA LYS A 117 -5.44 -4.54 -17.18
C LYS A 117 -4.78 -4.37 -15.81
N LEU A 118 -5.34 -3.50 -14.98
CA LEU A 118 -4.83 -3.17 -13.66
C LEU A 118 -5.80 -3.61 -12.57
N LEU A 119 -5.27 -4.16 -11.49
CA LEU A 119 -6.00 -4.23 -10.22
C LEU A 119 -5.54 -3.07 -9.32
N ASP A 120 -6.48 -2.20 -8.95
CA ASP A 120 -6.28 -1.19 -7.90
C ASP A 120 -6.68 -1.81 -6.55
N TYR A 121 -5.67 -2.33 -5.84
CA TYR A 121 -5.85 -3.06 -4.60
C TYR A 121 -5.81 -2.11 -3.40
N GLY A 122 -6.94 -1.99 -2.69
CA GLY A 122 -7.13 -1.01 -1.61
C GLY A 122 -7.54 0.37 -2.13
N CYS A 123 -8.38 0.38 -3.17
CA CYS A 123 -8.75 1.56 -3.96
C CYS A 123 -9.61 2.60 -3.22
N SER A 124 -9.92 2.38 -1.93
CA SER A 124 -10.83 3.24 -1.16
C SER A 124 -12.20 3.36 -1.85
N TRP A 125 -12.77 4.56 -2.00
CA TRP A 125 -14.03 4.79 -2.72
C TRP A 125 -13.84 4.98 -4.25
N GLY A 126 -12.68 4.57 -4.78
CA GLY A 126 -12.46 4.40 -6.23
C GLY A 126 -12.09 5.64 -7.01
N TYR A 127 -11.77 6.76 -6.38
CA TYR A 127 -11.39 7.99 -7.09
C TYR A 127 -10.13 7.82 -7.94
N GLY A 128 -9.18 7.03 -7.47
CA GLY A 128 -7.98 6.68 -8.24
C GLY A 128 -8.31 5.74 -9.39
N SER A 129 -9.06 4.67 -9.11
CA SER A 129 -9.52 3.72 -10.12
C SER A 129 -10.26 4.42 -11.27
N TYR A 130 -11.15 5.37 -10.94
CA TYR A 130 -11.87 6.16 -11.93
C TYR A 130 -10.92 6.97 -12.83
N GLN A 131 -9.94 7.67 -12.24
CA GLN A 131 -8.97 8.47 -12.99
C GLN A 131 -8.04 7.59 -13.84
N MET A 132 -7.65 6.41 -13.35
CA MET A 132 -6.91 5.42 -14.15
C MET A 132 -7.73 4.93 -15.34
N GLN A 133 -9.02 4.62 -15.15
CA GLN A 133 -9.92 4.25 -16.24
C GLN A 133 -10.06 5.39 -17.26
N LYS A 134 -10.22 6.62 -16.81
CA LYS A 134 -10.26 7.82 -17.69
C LYS A 134 -8.96 8.04 -18.46
N SER A 135 -7.83 7.58 -17.93
CA SER A 135 -6.53 7.58 -18.61
C SER A 135 -6.39 6.44 -19.63
N GLY A 136 -7.39 5.56 -19.75
CA GLY A 136 -7.48 4.50 -20.74
C GLY A 136 -7.09 3.11 -20.26
N PHE A 137 -6.82 2.90 -18.98
CA PHE A 137 -6.54 1.58 -18.42
C PHE A 137 -7.85 0.75 -18.25
N ASP A 138 -7.74 -0.58 -18.37
CA ASP A 138 -8.78 -1.52 -17.95
C ASP A 138 -8.62 -1.79 -16.45
N VAL A 139 -9.47 -1.16 -15.63
CA VAL A 139 -9.30 -1.12 -14.17
C VAL A 139 -10.29 -2.04 -13.49
N LEU A 140 -9.77 -2.94 -12.67
CA LEU A 140 -10.51 -3.73 -11.70
C LEU A 140 -10.23 -3.14 -10.30
N ALA A 141 -11.28 -2.82 -9.55
CA ALA A 141 -11.15 -2.20 -8.24
C ALA A 141 -11.38 -3.20 -7.10
N TYR A 142 -10.61 -3.08 -6.02
CA TYR A 142 -10.84 -3.83 -4.78
C TYR A 142 -10.57 -2.98 -3.55
N ASP A 143 -11.51 -2.99 -2.61
CA ASP A 143 -11.32 -2.49 -1.24
C ASP A 143 -11.98 -3.48 -0.27
N ILE A 144 -11.47 -3.58 0.96
CA ILE A 144 -12.04 -4.46 2.00
C ILE A 144 -13.44 -4.00 2.45
N SER A 145 -13.76 -2.72 2.32
CA SER A 145 -15.04 -2.11 2.70
C SER A 145 -16.11 -2.38 1.65
N CYS A 146 -17.16 -3.10 2.06
CA CYS A 146 -18.34 -3.33 1.20
C CYS A 146 -19.01 -2.01 0.77
N GLU A 147 -19.14 -1.04 1.69
CA GLU A 147 -19.73 0.26 1.43
C GLU A 147 -18.99 1.02 0.31
N LYS A 148 -17.66 0.98 0.34
CA LYS A 148 -16.83 1.61 -0.71
C LYS A 148 -16.95 0.89 -2.05
N ARG A 149 -16.96 -0.46 -2.05
CA ARG A 149 -17.17 -1.23 -3.28
C ARG A 149 -18.53 -0.93 -3.91
N GLU A 150 -19.59 -0.83 -3.10
CA GLU A 150 -20.92 -0.45 -3.56
C GLU A 150 -20.94 0.96 -4.15
N PHE A 151 -20.27 1.92 -3.52
CA PHE A 151 -20.11 3.28 -4.03
C PHE A 151 -19.42 3.29 -5.40
N ILE A 152 -18.31 2.58 -5.56
CA ILE A 152 -17.57 2.46 -6.83
C ILE A 152 -18.47 1.96 -7.94
N ARG A 153 -19.21 0.88 -7.70
CA ARG A 153 -20.11 0.28 -8.67
C ARG A 153 -21.23 1.23 -9.06
N ASN A 154 -21.84 1.89 -8.08
CA ASN A 154 -23.03 2.74 -8.31
C ASN A 154 -22.68 4.11 -8.89
N LYS A 155 -21.53 4.70 -8.51
CA LYS A 155 -21.17 6.08 -8.92
C LYS A 155 -20.20 6.10 -10.10
N PHE A 156 -19.28 5.16 -10.19
CA PHE A 156 -18.28 5.15 -11.25
C PHE A 156 -18.49 4.05 -12.29
N HIS A 157 -19.40 3.10 -12.02
CA HIS A 157 -19.69 1.94 -12.89
C HIS A 157 -18.44 1.14 -13.26
N LEU A 158 -17.48 1.05 -12.31
CA LEU A 158 -16.26 0.28 -12.47
C LEU A 158 -16.48 -1.19 -12.08
N PRO A 159 -15.78 -2.13 -12.73
CA PRO A 159 -15.69 -3.51 -12.25
C PRO A 159 -15.06 -3.58 -10.85
N VAL A 160 -15.71 -4.33 -9.95
CA VAL A 160 -15.28 -4.46 -8.55
C VAL A 160 -15.17 -5.94 -8.18
N ILE A 161 -14.10 -6.33 -7.50
CA ILE A 161 -14.00 -7.64 -6.87
C ILE A 161 -14.84 -7.61 -5.58
N GLU A 162 -15.94 -8.35 -5.57
CA GLU A 162 -16.84 -8.44 -4.39
C GLU A 162 -16.30 -9.40 -3.33
N ASP A 163 -15.75 -10.51 -3.77
CA ASP A 163 -15.15 -11.55 -2.93
C ASP A 163 -13.81 -11.96 -3.52
N LEU A 164 -12.74 -11.65 -2.80
CA LEU A 164 -11.38 -11.91 -3.26
C LEU A 164 -11.07 -13.41 -3.33
N ASP A 165 -11.56 -14.19 -2.37
CA ASP A 165 -11.30 -15.64 -2.34
C ASP A 165 -12.01 -16.34 -3.50
N LYS A 166 -13.25 -15.95 -3.81
CA LYS A 166 -14.00 -16.42 -4.96
C LYS A 166 -13.30 -16.01 -6.25
N PHE A 167 -12.91 -14.74 -6.37
CA PHE A 167 -12.17 -14.24 -7.53
C PHE A 167 -10.90 -15.05 -7.79
N LEU A 168 -10.13 -15.37 -6.76
CA LEU A 168 -8.92 -16.20 -6.85
C LEU A 168 -9.22 -17.64 -7.24
N GLN A 169 -10.37 -18.18 -6.82
CA GLN A 169 -10.79 -19.53 -7.21
C GLN A 169 -11.20 -19.61 -8.69
N GLU A 170 -11.90 -18.60 -9.17
CA GLU A 170 -12.36 -18.52 -10.55
C GLU A 170 -11.23 -18.21 -11.55
N ASN A 171 -10.18 -17.51 -11.09
CA ASN A 171 -9.01 -17.12 -11.89
C ASN A 171 -7.78 -17.99 -11.58
N ARG A 172 -7.97 -19.27 -11.28
CA ARG A 172 -6.88 -20.22 -11.04
C ARG A 172 -6.14 -20.53 -12.35
N GLY A 173 -4.84 -20.26 -12.35
CA GLY A 173 -3.90 -20.89 -13.29
C GLY A 173 -3.09 -19.94 -14.16
N GLU A 174 -3.54 -18.75 -14.50
CA GLU A 174 -2.74 -17.81 -15.29
C GLU A 174 -2.97 -16.39 -14.84
N GLY A 175 -1.88 -15.67 -14.65
CA GLY A 175 -1.93 -14.25 -14.39
C GLY A 175 -2.69 -13.52 -15.51
N GLN A 176 -3.64 -12.67 -15.12
CA GLN A 176 -4.49 -11.95 -16.08
C GLN A 176 -4.20 -10.45 -16.08
N LEU A 177 -3.43 -9.98 -15.11
CA LEU A 177 -3.17 -8.56 -14.91
C LEU A 177 -1.83 -8.16 -15.49
N ASP A 178 -1.80 -7.00 -16.11
CA ASP A 178 -0.56 -6.35 -16.52
C ASP A 178 0.06 -5.58 -15.34
N CYS A 179 -0.77 -5.09 -14.40
CA CYS A 179 -0.31 -4.38 -13.22
C CYS A 179 -1.15 -4.71 -11.98
N PHE A 180 -0.47 -4.89 -10.85
CA PHE A 180 -1.05 -4.91 -9.51
C PHE A 180 -0.63 -3.63 -8.79
N PHE A 181 -1.57 -2.73 -8.62
CA PHE A 181 -1.33 -1.39 -8.10
C PHE A 181 -1.79 -1.25 -6.65
N MET A 182 -0.99 -0.59 -5.82
CA MET A 182 -1.28 -0.28 -4.42
C MET A 182 -0.81 1.14 -4.09
N ALA A 183 -1.68 1.99 -3.61
CA ALA A 183 -1.30 3.30 -3.10
C ALA A 183 -1.77 3.46 -1.64
N HIS A 184 -0.82 3.63 -0.73
CA HIS A 184 -1.07 3.74 0.71
C HIS A 184 -1.87 2.56 1.28
N VAL A 185 -1.37 1.34 1.00
CA VAL A 185 -1.98 0.07 1.42
C VAL A 185 -1.02 -0.76 2.27
N LEU A 186 0.24 -0.90 1.83
CA LEU A 186 1.21 -1.82 2.45
C LEU A 186 1.47 -1.52 3.92
N GLU A 187 1.52 -0.24 4.28
CA GLU A 187 1.74 0.22 5.66
C GLU A 187 0.61 -0.16 6.61
N HIS A 188 -0.58 -0.44 6.06
CA HIS A 188 -1.77 -0.82 6.81
C HIS A 188 -1.95 -2.33 6.96
N LEU A 189 -1.34 -3.13 6.08
CA LEU A 189 -1.55 -4.57 6.05
C LEU A 189 -0.91 -5.25 7.27
N PRO A 190 -1.58 -6.24 7.90
CA PRO A 190 -0.96 -7.03 8.96
C PRO A 190 0.33 -7.73 8.51
N CYS A 191 0.34 -8.23 7.27
CA CYS A 191 1.47 -8.90 6.63
C CYS A 191 1.60 -8.39 5.18
N PRO A 192 2.49 -7.42 4.91
CA PRO A 192 2.67 -6.86 3.56
C PRO A 192 3.05 -7.91 2.51
N GLY A 193 3.80 -8.95 2.89
CA GLY A 193 4.20 -10.04 2.00
C GLY A 193 3.03 -10.80 1.38
N ASN A 194 1.88 -10.87 2.07
CA ASN A 194 0.69 -11.52 1.52
C ASN A 194 0.15 -10.79 0.28
N ALA A 195 0.20 -9.45 0.27
CA ALA A 195 -0.20 -8.68 -0.91
C ALA A 195 0.76 -8.92 -2.09
N PHE A 196 2.05 -9.03 -1.84
CA PHE A 196 3.03 -9.36 -2.87
C PHE A 196 2.86 -10.79 -3.40
N ALA A 197 2.59 -11.75 -2.52
CA ALA A 197 2.30 -13.13 -2.93
C ALA A 197 1.01 -13.21 -3.75
N LEU A 198 -0.01 -12.43 -3.40
CA LEU A 198 -1.24 -12.30 -4.18
C LEU A 198 -0.97 -11.68 -5.55
N ALA A 199 -0.20 -10.59 -5.59
CA ALA A 199 0.16 -9.92 -6.83
C ALA A 199 0.89 -10.87 -7.80
N LYS A 200 1.90 -11.63 -7.31
CA LYS A 200 2.63 -12.63 -8.12
C LYS A 200 1.72 -13.71 -8.72
N LYS A 201 0.60 -14.05 -8.05
CA LYS A 201 -0.38 -15.03 -8.57
C LYS A 201 -1.28 -14.46 -9.66
N LEU A 202 -1.59 -13.17 -9.60
CA LEU A 202 -2.55 -12.54 -10.50
C LEU A 202 -1.90 -11.88 -11.72
N LEU A 203 -0.61 -11.59 -11.65
CA LEU A 203 0.12 -10.95 -12.73
C LEU A 203 0.50 -11.95 -13.83
N LYS A 204 0.43 -11.50 -15.06
CA LYS A 204 1.03 -12.17 -16.22
C LYS A 204 2.55 -12.27 -16.06
N PRO A 205 3.23 -13.22 -16.70
CA PRO A 205 4.68 -13.14 -16.88
C PRO A 205 5.07 -11.79 -17.48
N GLY A 206 6.03 -11.10 -16.86
CA GLY A 206 6.42 -9.73 -17.23
C GLY A 206 5.50 -8.63 -16.72
N GLY A 207 4.40 -8.96 -16.05
CA GLY A 207 3.53 -7.99 -15.37
C GLY A 207 4.25 -7.28 -14.21
N ILE A 208 3.75 -6.14 -13.79
CA ILE A 208 4.41 -5.32 -12.78
C ILE A 208 3.58 -5.12 -11.51
N ILE A 209 4.24 -5.20 -10.37
CA ILE A 209 3.72 -4.70 -9.09
C ILE A 209 4.14 -3.24 -8.99
N VAL A 210 3.20 -2.36 -8.64
CA VAL A 210 3.49 -0.94 -8.35
C VAL A 210 2.92 -0.59 -6.99
N SER A 211 3.73 0.02 -6.12
CA SER A 211 3.25 0.50 -4.83
C SER A 211 3.76 1.90 -4.50
N PHE A 212 2.91 2.65 -3.81
CA PHE A 212 3.25 3.92 -3.18
C PHE A 212 2.91 3.81 -1.69
N THR A 213 3.82 4.30 -0.83
CA THR A 213 3.70 4.18 0.62
C THR A 213 4.50 5.29 1.31
N PRO A 214 4.22 5.67 2.57
CA PRO A 214 5.10 6.57 3.30
C PRO A 214 6.54 6.05 3.32
N ASN A 215 7.49 6.93 3.08
CA ASN A 215 8.90 6.57 2.89
C ASN A 215 9.58 6.19 4.21
N GLY A 216 9.81 4.90 4.43
CA GLY A 216 10.50 4.37 5.59
C GLY A 216 12.02 4.50 5.56
N CYS A 217 12.61 4.90 4.43
CA CYS A 217 14.06 4.92 4.25
C CYS A 217 14.78 5.88 5.20
N GLU A 218 16.00 5.54 5.56
CA GLU A 218 16.84 6.35 6.45
C GLU A 218 17.14 7.75 5.86
N SER A 219 17.20 7.88 4.54
CA SER A 219 17.34 9.15 3.82
C SER A 219 16.17 10.10 4.11
N ALA A 220 14.93 9.61 4.07
CA ALA A 220 13.74 10.38 4.42
C ALA A 220 13.70 10.70 5.92
N ARG A 221 14.05 9.73 6.78
CA ARG A 221 14.11 9.92 8.24
C ARG A 221 15.01 11.09 8.66
N ARG A 222 16.10 11.31 7.95
CA ARG A 222 17.03 12.43 8.24
C ARG A 222 16.50 13.80 7.84
N ILE A 223 15.54 13.84 6.91
CA ILE A 223 15.03 15.10 6.33
C ILE A 223 13.71 15.52 6.98
N PHE A 224 12.83 14.54 7.27
CA PHE A 224 11.48 14.82 7.76
C PHE A 224 11.39 14.69 9.29
N PRO A 225 11.28 15.80 10.05
CA PRO A 225 11.06 15.75 11.49
C PRO A 225 9.77 15.00 11.89
N GLU A 226 8.79 14.96 10.98
CA GLU A 226 7.53 14.24 11.16
C GLU A 226 7.61 12.73 10.85
N TRP A 227 8.73 12.22 10.35
CA TRP A 227 8.91 10.79 10.05
C TRP A 227 8.46 9.87 11.20
N PRO A 228 8.67 10.20 12.50
CA PRO A 228 8.13 9.40 13.60
C PRO A 228 6.60 9.28 13.58
N LYS A 229 5.86 10.18 12.93
CA LYS A 229 4.41 10.15 12.84
C LYS A 229 3.91 9.17 11.75
N TRP A 230 4.77 8.76 10.82
CA TRP A 230 4.41 7.90 9.70
C TRP A 230 4.17 6.44 10.09
N TRP A 231 4.52 6.05 11.33
CA TRP A 231 4.18 4.75 11.87
C TRP A 231 3.39 4.89 13.20
N GLY A 232 2.60 3.88 13.55
CA GLY A 232 1.81 3.91 14.78
C GLY A 232 0.56 3.05 14.74
N GLU A 233 -0.57 3.60 15.19
CA GLU A 233 -1.83 2.85 15.31
C GLU A 233 -2.38 2.42 13.95
N VAL A 234 -2.38 3.34 13.00
CA VAL A 234 -2.94 3.15 11.65
C VAL A 234 -1.94 2.50 10.70
N HIS A 235 -0.66 2.82 10.87
CA HIS A 235 0.44 2.26 10.08
C HIS A 235 1.29 1.34 10.97
N PRO A 236 0.89 0.07 11.15
CA PRO A 236 1.67 -0.89 11.93
C PRO A 236 3.02 -1.23 11.29
N ASN A 237 3.16 -1.01 9.99
CA ASN A 237 4.39 -1.22 9.26
C ASN A 237 4.92 0.08 8.67
N LEU A 238 6.23 0.11 8.42
CA LEU A 238 6.88 1.17 7.67
C LEU A 238 7.81 0.53 6.65
N ILE A 239 7.53 0.80 5.39
CA ILE A 239 8.17 0.15 4.26
C ILE A 239 9.37 0.97 3.82
N ASP A 240 10.49 0.30 3.57
CA ASP A 240 11.70 0.91 3.05
C ASP A 240 12.37 0.05 1.96
N ASP A 241 13.45 0.56 1.41
CA ASP A 241 14.25 -0.10 0.38
C ASP A 241 14.83 -1.44 0.83
N GLN A 242 15.24 -1.58 2.09
CA GLN A 242 15.81 -2.82 2.61
C GLN A 242 14.79 -3.95 2.64
N PHE A 243 13.56 -3.66 3.08
CA PHE A 243 12.48 -4.63 3.07
C PHE A 243 12.10 -5.02 1.64
N LEU A 244 11.92 -4.04 0.76
CA LEU A 244 11.56 -4.29 -0.64
C LEU A 244 12.63 -5.07 -1.38
N ASN A 245 13.91 -4.75 -1.17
CA ASN A 245 15.03 -5.51 -1.74
C ASN A 245 15.08 -6.96 -1.23
N SER A 246 14.76 -7.19 0.06
CA SER A 246 14.68 -8.54 0.63
C SER A 246 13.56 -9.38 -0.01
N VAL A 247 12.40 -8.78 -0.33
CA VAL A 247 11.25 -9.48 -0.91
C VAL A 247 11.37 -9.70 -2.41
N PHE A 248 12.07 -8.82 -3.12
CA PHE A 248 12.16 -8.80 -4.58
C PHE A 248 13.59 -8.97 -5.10
N SER A 249 14.45 -9.63 -4.33
CA SER A 249 15.85 -9.90 -4.72
C SER A 249 15.96 -10.73 -6.00
N ASP A 250 14.93 -11.51 -6.33
CA ASP A 250 14.79 -12.35 -7.53
C ASP A 250 14.13 -11.63 -8.73
N CYS A 251 13.71 -10.39 -8.55
CA CYS A 251 13.01 -9.61 -9.57
C CYS A 251 13.85 -8.42 -10.05
N SER A 252 13.60 -7.98 -11.29
CA SER A 252 14.03 -6.65 -11.72
C SER A 252 13.09 -5.62 -11.13
N SER A 253 13.62 -4.70 -10.35
CA SER A 253 12.82 -3.72 -9.61
C SER A 253 13.43 -2.31 -9.66
N VAL A 254 12.59 -1.32 -9.43
CA VAL A 254 12.97 0.09 -9.35
C VAL A 254 12.33 0.73 -8.12
N ILE A 255 13.03 1.68 -7.53
CA ILE A 255 12.60 2.42 -6.36
C ILE A 255 12.94 3.90 -6.49
N ALA A 256 12.02 4.76 -6.06
CA ALA A 256 12.18 6.21 -6.09
C ALA A 256 11.32 6.90 -5.04
N SER A 257 11.68 8.10 -4.64
CA SER A 257 10.77 9.03 -3.95
C SER A 257 10.06 9.97 -4.93
N LYS A 258 10.55 10.07 -6.15
CA LYS A 258 9.93 10.82 -7.25
C LYS A 258 10.30 10.20 -8.59
N VAL A 259 9.33 10.07 -9.48
CA VAL A 259 9.55 9.57 -10.85
C VAL A 259 9.34 10.69 -11.84
N ASP A 260 10.43 11.12 -12.45
CA ASP A 260 10.44 12.11 -13.51
C ASP A 260 10.95 11.45 -14.81
N GLY A 261 10.05 11.18 -15.76
CA GLY A 261 10.40 10.59 -17.05
C GLY A 261 10.32 9.05 -17.09
N ARG A 262 10.72 8.50 -18.24
CA ARG A 262 10.57 7.07 -18.54
C ARG A 262 11.49 6.22 -17.68
N VAL A 263 10.95 5.15 -17.12
CA VAL A 263 11.67 4.18 -16.30
C VAL A 263 12.03 2.96 -17.13
N GLN A 264 13.24 2.47 -16.96
CA GLN A 264 13.71 1.21 -17.54
C GLN A 264 14.03 0.23 -16.43
N PHE A 265 13.46 -0.96 -16.53
CA PHE A 265 13.83 -2.09 -15.69
C PHE A 265 15.12 -2.72 -16.23
N ALA A 266 15.95 -3.26 -15.34
CA ALA A 266 17.11 -4.04 -15.76
C ALA A 266 16.66 -5.38 -16.39
N ASP A 267 17.49 -5.94 -17.26
CA ASP A 267 17.24 -7.26 -17.86
C ASP A 267 17.54 -8.43 -16.88
N ARG A 268 18.09 -8.13 -15.73
CA ARG A 268 18.45 -9.09 -14.68
C ARG A 268 17.86 -8.67 -13.34
N PRO A 269 17.69 -9.62 -12.38
CA PRO A 269 17.27 -9.30 -11.04
C PRO A 269 18.16 -8.26 -10.36
N GLY A 270 17.54 -7.42 -9.56
CA GLY A 270 18.18 -6.36 -8.79
C GLY A 270 17.33 -5.10 -8.73
N MET A 271 17.63 -4.25 -7.75
CA MET A 271 16.92 -3.00 -7.50
C MET A 271 17.69 -1.82 -8.04
N ILE A 272 17.06 -0.99 -8.89
CA ILE A 272 17.57 0.27 -9.40
C ILE A 272 16.99 1.42 -8.56
N TYR A 273 17.85 2.24 -8.00
CA TYR A 273 17.50 3.48 -7.32
C TYR A 273 17.46 4.60 -8.35
N LEU A 274 16.27 5.20 -8.57
CA LEU A 274 16.11 6.28 -9.54
C LEU A 274 16.46 7.66 -8.96
N ASP A 275 16.43 7.75 -7.63
CA ASP A 275 16.82 8.95 -6.88
C ASP A 275 17.46 8.58 -5.53
N ASN A 276 17.68 9.56 -4.68
CA ASN A 276 18.29 9.39 -3.35
C ASN A 276 17.28 9.08 -2.23
N LEU A 277 16.04 8.77 -2.57
CA LEU A 277 14.93 8.42 -1.68
C LEU A 277 14.66 9.46 -0.57
N GLN A 278 14.74 10.73 -0.90
CA GLN A 278 14.59 11.85 0.04
C GLN A 278 13.20 12.47 0.05
N GLY A 279 12.24 11.95 -0.70
CA GLY A 279 10.82 12.39 -0.65
C GLY A 279 10.04 11.75 0.49
N ALA A 280 8.86 12.30 0.77
CA ALA A 280 7.96 11.79 1.83
C ALA A 280 7.27 10.48 1.45
N GLU A 281 7.09 10.24 0.16
CA GLU A 281 6.49 9.04 -0.40
C GLU A 281 7.55 8.18 -1.09
N LEU A 282 7.38 6.87 -1.03
CA LEU A 282 8.22 5.88 -1.68
C LEU A 282 7.41 5.17 -2.76
N MET A 283 7.83 5.30 -4.01
CA MET A 283 7.37 4.50 -5.14
C MET A 283 8.28 3.28 -5.29
N PHE A 284 7.68 2.14 -5.48
CA PHE A 284 8.36 0.89 -5.81
C PHE A 284 7.64 0.19 -6.95
N ALA A 285 8.39 -0.35 -7.90
CA ALA A 285 7.85 -1.24 -8.91
C ALA A 285 8.78 -2.43 -9.14
N ALA A 286 8.19 -3.63 -9.33
CA ALA A 286 8.92 -4.85 -9.64
C ALA A 286 8.24 -5.58 -10.79
N ARG A 287 9.04 -6.09 -11.72
CA ARG A 287 8.58 -6.97 -12.80
C ARG A 287 8.64 -8.40 -12.31
N VAL A 288 7.50 -9.11 -12.40
CA VAL A 288 7.45 -10.55 -12.08
C VAL A 288 7.87 -11.36 -13.30
N ASN A 289 8.60 -12.45 -13.01
CA ASN A 289 9.08 -13.38 -14.05
C ASN A 289 8.00 -14.39 -14.43
#